data_4ac66cae85daf431fae0ee9984519032
#
_entry.id   4ac66cae85daf431fae0ee9984519032
#
_cell.length_a   1.000
_cell.length_b   1.000
_cell.length_c   1.000
_cell.angle_alpha   90.00
_cell.angle_beta   90.00
_cell.angle_gamma   90.00
#
_symmetry.space_group_name_H-M   'P 1'
#
loop_
_entity.id
_entity.type
_entity.pdbx_description
1 polymer ?
#
loop_
_entity_poly.entity_id
_entity_poly.type
_entity_poly.pdbx_seq_one_letter_code
_entity_poly.pdbx_strand_id
1 'polypeptide(L)'
;MSSTAHIYCLDANVLIQAWQKYYAPEICPDYWEILNELGKQGRIFIAEEVKNEIVVTDDKEKKEDDLSKWLKRSSIPVHKPTENVIKCWQNIIQANPLHKLLVDNVKGRSLADPWVISHALDKKATVVTKESPIISLNAKKPVTIPNVCDNMGVRWIDDFAFVKEMGLKFSCRL
;
A
#
# COMPACT_ATOMS: atom_id res chain seq x y z
N MET A 1 -14.85 -26.51 -2.84
CA MET A 1 -14.05 -25.59 -3.67
C MET A 1 -13.36 -24.60 -2.72
N SER A 2 -12.06 -24.67 -2.57
CA SER A 2 -11.31 -23.72 -1.76
C SER A 2 -11.35 -22.37 -2.48
N SER A 3 -12.18 -21.44 -2.00
CA SER A 3 -12.08 -20.03 -2.39
C SER A 3 -10.70 -19.55 -1.97
N THR A 4 -9.80 -19.36 -2.91
CA THR A 4 -8.51 -18.72 -2.64
C THR A 4 -8.82 -17.38 -2.01
N ALA A 5 -8.49 -17.23 -0.73
CA ALA A 5 -8.75 -16.00 0.01
C ALA A 5 -8.09 -14.82 -0.73
N HIS A 6 -8.85 -13.77 -0.99
CA HIS A 6 -8.36 -12.56 -1.65
C HIS A 6 -7.23 -11.94 -0.82
N ILE A 7 -6.14 -11.58 -1.47
CA ILE A 7 -4.94 -11.00 -0.85
C ILE A 7 -4.82 -9.55 -1.27
N TYR A 8 -4.42 -8.68 -0.35
CA TYR A 8 -4.30 -7.24 -0.59
C TYR A 8 -2.90 -6.74 -0.27
N CYS A 9 -2.36 -5.90 -1.16
CA CYS A 9 -1.13 -5.15 -0.96
C CYS A 9 -1.47 -3.71 -0.57
N LEU A 10 -1.06 -3.29 0.63
CA LEU A 10 -1.38 -1.96 1.13
C LEU A 10 -0.29 -0.97 0.76
N ASP A 11 -0.72 0.18 0.21
CA ASP A 11 0.12 1.36 0.00
C ASP A 11 0.36 2.12 1.32
N ALA A 12 1.48 2.83 1.43
CA ALA A 12 1.86 3.61 2.61
C ALA A 12 0.78 4.62 3.03
N ASN A 13 0.19 5.31 2.07
CA ASN A 13 -0.83 6.32 2.33
C ASN A 13 -2.10 5.77 2.97
N VAL A 14 -2.42 4.50 2.75
CA VAL A 14 -3.55 3.84 3.42
C VAL A 14 -3.32 3.80 4.93
N LEU A 15 -2.12 3.39 5.37
CA LEU A 15 -1.78 3.31 6.79
C LEU A 15 -1.58 4.69 7.41
N ILE A 16 -0.86 5.60 6.71
CA ILE A 16 -0.57 6.95 7.20
C ILE A 16 -1.85 7.75 7.40
N GLN A 17 -2.75 7.78 6.41
CA GLN A 17 -3.99 8.55 6.51
C GLN A 17 -5.01 7.90 7.45
N ALA A 18 -5.04 6.57 7.55
CA ALA A 18 -5.84 5.88 8.55
C ALA A 18 -5.42 6.30 9.97
N TRP A 19 -4.12 6.29 10.25
CA TRP A 19 -3.58 6.68 11.55
C TRP A 19 -3.87 8.13 11.91
N GLN A 20 -3.67 9.04 10.94
CA GLN A 20 -3.75 10.47 11.20
C GLN A 20 -5.18 11.05 11.16
N LYS A 21 -6.11 10.37 10.47
CA LYS A 21 -7.41 10.97 10.14
C LYS A 21 -8.60 10.04 10.33
N TYR A 22 -8.67 8.95 9.54
CA TYR A 22 -9.93 8.22 9.37
C TYR A 22 -10.19 7.19 10.44
N TYR A 23 -9.12 6.52 10.88
CA TYR A 23 -9.17 5.42 11.85
C TYR A 23 -8.12 5.61 12.94
N ALA A 24 -7.94 6.86 13.40
CA ALA A 24 -6.99 7.15 14.47
C ALA A 24 -7.16 6.17 15.65
N PRO A 25 -6.08 5.63 16.21
CA PRO A 25 -6.17 4.58 17.24
C PRO A 25 -7.00 4.96 18.46
N GLU A 26 -7.05 6.26 18.77
CA GLU A 26 -7.85 6.81 19.88
C GLU A 26 -9.35 6.72 19.61
N ILE A 27 -9.75 6.71 18.32
CA ILE A 27 -11.15 6.71 17.90
C ILE A 27 -11.58 5.31 17.47
N CYS A 28 -10.70 4.58 16.77
CA CYS A 28 -11.01 3.30 16.15
C CYS A 28 -9.89 2.26 16.39
N PRO A 29 -9.65 1.84 17.65
CA PRO A 29 -8.61 0.84 17.95
C PRO A 29 -8.86 -0.49 17.23
N ASP A 30 -10.13 -0.89 17.08
CA ASP A 30 -10.53 -2.14 16.41
C ASP A 30 -9.98 -2.26 14.97
N TYR A 31 -9.85 -1.14 14.25
CA TYR A 31 -9.27 -1.14 12.89
C TYR A 31 -7.84 -1.71 12.88
N TRP A 32 -7.03 -1.29 13.84
CA TRP A 32 -5.62 -1.69 13.94
C TRP A 32 -5.45 -3.14 14.42
N GLU A 33 -6.34 -3.58 15.32
CA GLU A 33 -6.41 -4.98 15.74
C GLU A 33 -6.80 -5.89 14.57
N ILE A 34 -7.78 -5.47 13.78
CA ILE A 34 -8.23 -6.20 12.58
C ILE A 34 -7.12 -6.27 11.54
N LEU A 35 -6.41 -5.17 11.24
CA LEU A 35 -5.28 -5.20 10.31
C LEU A 35 -4.20 -6.18 10.78
N ASN A 36 -3.90 -6.20 12.08
CA ASN A 36 -2.94 -7.13 12.66
C ASN A 36 -3.39 -8.59 12.48
N GLU A 37 -4.67 -8.88 12.69
CA GLU A 37 -5.23 -10.21 12.49
C GLU A 37 -5.24 -10.63 11.02
N LEU A 38 -5.60 -9.73 10.10
CA LEU A 38 -5.53 -9.98 8.66
C LEU A 38 -4.09 -10.24 8.20
N GLY A 39 -3.12 -9.56 8.81
CA GLY A 39 -1.70 -9.82 8.59
C GLY A 39 -1.29 -11.23 9.01
N LYS A 40 -1.70 -11.69 10.20
CA LYS A 40 -1.47 -13.07 10.67
C LYS A 40 -2.07 -14.13 9.73
N GLN A 41 -3.25 -13.82 9.17
CA GLN A 41 -3.93 -14.70 8.22
C GLN A 41 -3.33 -14.65 6.81
N GLY A 42 -2.34 -13.79 6.54
CA GLY A 42 -1.77 -13.60 5.21
C GLY A 42 -2.73 -12.97 4.20
N ARG A 43 -3.80 -12.31 4.68
CA ARG A 43 -4.78 -11.62 3.85
C ARG A 43 -4.33 -10.26 3.37
N ILE A 44 -3.43 -9.63 4.10
CA ILE A 44 -2.79 -8.36 3.76
C ILE A 44 -1.28 -8.47 3.90
N PHE A 45 -0.56 -7.66 3.14
CA PHE A 45 0.87 -7.48 3.25
C PHE A 45 1.28 -6.09 2.76
N ILE A 46 2.53 -5.70 3.03
CA ILE A 46 3.17 -4.50 2.49
C ILE A 46 4.51 -4.84 1.83
N ALA A 47 4.91 -4.02 0.86
CA ALA A 47 6.27 -4.05 0.32
C ALA A 47 7.27 -3.51 1.37
N GLU A 48 8.53 -3.96 1.32
CA GLU A 48 9.59 -3.44 2.20
C GLU A 48 9.77 -1.93 2.02
N GLU A 49 9.60 -1.42 0.81
CA GLU A 49 9.70 0.00 0.48
C GLU A 49 8.59 0.82 1.16
N VAL A 50 7.38 0.28 1.29
CA VAL A 50 6.28 0.88 2.06
C VAL A 50 6.66 0.97 3.54
N LYS A 51 7.23 -0.09 4.10
CA LYS A 51 7.74 -0.05 5.48
C LYS A 51 8.81 1.01 5.64
N ASN A 52 9.76 1.11 4.70
CA ASN A 52 10.85 2.09 4.75
C ASN A 52 10.33 3.53 4.64
N GLU A 53 9.24 3.76 3.90
CA GLU A 53 8.60 5.07 3.81
C GLU A 53 7.92 5.47 5.13
N ILE A 54 7.28 4.53 5.82
CA ILE A 54 6.63 4.79 7.11
C ILE A 54 7.65 4.89 8.24
N VAL A 55 8.66 4.00 8.25
CA VAL A 55 9.68 3.93 9.28
C VAL A 55 10.89 4.74 8.85
N VAL A 56 10.81 6.06 8.95
CA VAL A 56 11.94 6.94 8.69
C VAL A 56 12.99 6.76 9.80
N THR A 57 14.11 6.13 9.48
CA THR A 57 15.17 5.79 10.45
C THR A 57 16.33 6.78 10.50
N ASP A 58 16.40 7.76 9.61
CA ASP A 58 17.62 8.54 9.37
C ASP A 58 17.70 9.92 10.02
N ASP A 59 16.69 10.31 10.79
CA ASP A 59 16.78 11.57 11.54
C ASP A 59 17.15 11.27 13.01
N LYS A 60 18.43 11.34 13.35
CA LYS A 60 18.95 11.10 14.70
C LYS A 60 18.32 12.00 15.78
N GLU A 61 17.57 13.02 15.36
CA GLU A 61 16.90 13.98 16.24
C GLU A 61 15.37 13.81 16.30
N LYS A 62 14.76 13.05 15.40
CA LYS A 62 13.31 12.81 15.42
C LYS A 62 12.97 11.54 16.20
N LYS A 63 12.20 11.73 17.25
CA LYS A 63 11.57 10.62 17.98
C LYS A 63 10.71 9.82 17.01
N GLU A 64 10.93 8.49 16.96
CA GLU A 64 10.12 7.58 16.18
C GLU A 64 8.63 7.77 16.47
N ASP A 65 7.80 7.93 15.43
CA ASP A 65 6.38 8.12 15.58
C ASP A 65 5.65 6.82 16.00
N ASP A 66 4.42 6.98 16.45
CA ASP A 66 3.68 5.85 17.03
C ASP A 66 3.18 4.87 15.96
N LEU A 67 2.95 5.32 14.71
CA LEU A 67 2.64 4.43 13.59
C LEU A 67 3.83 3.52 13.26
N SER A 68 5.04 4.08 13.20
CA SER A 68 6.28 3.30 13.02
C SER A 68 6.45 2.23 14.09
N LYS A 69 6.23 2.59 15.36
CA LYS A 69 6.29 1.65 16.48
C LYS A 69 5.24 0.55 16.38
N TRP A 70 4.02 0.93 16.01
CA TRP A 70 2.93 -0.03 15.82
C TRP A 70 3.27 -0.98 14.67
N LEU A 71 3.69 -0.47 13.52
CA LEU A 71 4.01 -1.29 12.34
C LEU A 71 5.11 -2.31 12.63
N LYS A 72 6.16 -1.91 13.35
CA LYS A 72 7.26 -2.81 13.76
C LYS A 72 6.79 -3.98 14.64
N ARG A 73 5.73 -3.77 15.42
CA ARG A 73 5.16 -4.79 16.33
C ARG A 73 4.01 -5.55 15.70
N SER A 74 3.46 -5.06 14.60
CA SER A 74 2.34 -5.69 13.91
C SER A 74 2.74 -7.03 13.28
N SER A 75 1.74 -7.84 13.00
CA SER A 75 1.89 -9.11 12.29
C SER A 75 1.69 -8.97 10.77
N ILE A 76 1.66 -7.74 10.23
CA ILE A 76 1.55 -7.52 8.80
C ILE A 76 2.84 -8.00 8.13
N PRO A 77 2.78 -8.97 7.20
CA PRO A 77 3.96 -9.43 6.47
C PRO A 77 4.59 -8.30 5.65
N VAL A 78 5.89 -8.15 5.76
CA VAL A 78 6.70 -7.23 4.96
C VAL A 78 7.45 -8.05 3.93
N HIS A 79 7.15 -7.85 2.65
CA HIS A 79 7.75 -8.63 1.58
C HIS A 79 8.90 -7.87 0.93
N LYS A 80 10.05 -8.54 0.87
CA LYS A 80 11.23 -8.08 0.14
C LYS A 80 11.09 -8.38 -1.34
N PRO A 81 11.67 -7.56 -2.23
CA PRO A 81 11.72 -7.86 -3.65
C PRO A 81 12.41 -9.19 -3.93
N THR A 82 11.70 -10.08 -4.61
CA THR A 82 12.24 -11.31 -5.19
C THR A 82 12.65 -11.07 -6.64
N GLU A 83 13.35 -12.02 -7.28
CA GLU A 83 13.65 -11.93 -8.72
C GLU A 83 12.39 -11.75 -9.57
N ASN A 84 11.28 -12.40 -9.23
CA ASN A 84 10.03 -12.26 -9.94
C ASN A 84 9.43 -10.85 -9.76
N VAL A 85 9.46 -10.31 -8.55
CA VAL A 85 9.02 -8.95 -8.27
C VAL A 85 9.86 -7.92 -9.03
N ILE A 86 11.19 -8.12 -9.11
CA ILE A 86 12.08 -7.26 -9.90
C ILE A 86 11.74 -7.34 -11.40
N LYS A 87 11.45 -8.53 -11.93
CA LYS A 87 10.97 -8.68 -13.32
C LYS A 87 9.64 -7.96 -13.53
N CYS A 88 8.70 -8.06 -12.60
CA CYS A 88 7.45 -7.30 -12.64
C CYS A 88 7.70 -5.80 -12.67
N TRP A 89 8.61 -5.30 -11.83
CA TRP A 89 9.00 -3.89 -11.81
C TRP A 89 9.58 -3.44 -13.18
N GLN A 90 10.47 -4.22 -13.75
CA GLN A 90 11.03 -3.96 -15.09
C GLN A 90 9.94 -3.91 -16.16
N ASN A 91 9.01 -4.87 -16.15
CA ASN A 91 7.88 -4.90 -17.08
C ASN A 91 6.98 -3.67 -16.94
N ILE A 92 6.69 -3.23 -15.71
CA ILE A 92 5.90 -2.01 -15.46
C ILE A 92 6.56 -0.79 -16.11
N ILE A 93 7.86 -0.59 -15.87
CA ILE A 93 8.60 0.56 -16.41
C ILE A 93 8.72 0.52 -17.93
N GLN A 94 8.80 -0.67 -18.51
CA GLN A 94 8.92 -0.86 -19.98
C GLN A 94 7.57 -0.78 -20.70
N ALA A 95 6.47 -1.14 -20.05
CA ALA A 95 5.15 -1.23 -20.67
C ALA A 95 4.64 0.12 -21.20
N ASN A 96 4.96 1.22 -20.52
CA ASN A 96 4.58 2.56 -20.95
C ASN A 96 5.62 3.58 -20.46
N PRO A 97 6.14 4.46 -21.34
CA PRO A 97 7.11 5.51 -20.95
C PRO A 97 6.62 6.42 -19.82
N LEU A 98 5.30 6.62 -19.68
CA LEU A 98 4.72 7.44 -18.63
C LEU A 98 4.81 6.78 -17.25
N HIS A 99 4.98 5.47 -17.15
CA HIS A 99 5.13 4.79 -15.86
C HIS A 99 6.37 5.24 -15.07
N LYS A 100 7.39 5.78 -15.75
CA LYS A 100 8.56 6.40 -15.10
C LYS A 100 8.19 7.62 -14.25
N LEU A 101 7.05 8.25 -14.53
CA LEU A 101 6.54 9.41 -13.79
C LEU A 101 5.79 9.01 -12.51
N LEU A 102 5.63 7.71 -12.24
CA LEU A 102 5.11 7.21 -10.97
C LEU A 102 6.02 7.59 -9.80
N VAL A 103 7.31 7.70 -10.05
CA VAL A 103 8.31 8.08 -9.04
C VAL A 103 8.75 9.52 -9.26
N ASP A 104 8.64 10.35 -8.22
CA ASP A 104 9.23 11.70 -8.21
C ASP A 104 10.69 11.64 -7.72
N ASN A 105 11.59 11.32 -8.64
CA ASN A 105 13.03 11.22 -8.35
C ASN A 105 13.65 12.55 -7.89
N VAL A 106 13.05 13.69 -8.25
CA VAL A 106 13.58 15.02 -7.88
C VAL A 106 13.29 15.32 -6.41
N LYS A 107 12.12 14.93 -5.93
CA LYS A 107 11.68 15.14 -4.54
C LYS A 107 11.87 13.92 -3.65
N GLY A 108 12.33 12.79 -4.21
CA GLY A 108 12.46 11.53 -3.47
C GLY A 108 11.13 11.02 -2.91
N ARG A 109 10.01 11.24 -3.63
CA ARG A 109 8.67 10.83 -3.21
C ARG A 109 8.18 9.66 -4.06
N SER A 110 7.20 8.94 -3.52
CA SER A 110 6.56 7.82 -4.22
C SER A 110 7.54 6.72 -4.65
N LEU A 111 8.62 6.53 -3.90
CA LEU A 111 9.63 5.52 -4.20
C LEU A 111 9.09 4.10 -4.01
N ALA A 112 8.08 3.93 -3.15
CA ALA A 112 7.44 2.64 -2.88
C ALA A 112 6.40 2.24 -3.95
N ASP A 113 5.80 3.20 -4.67
CA ASP A 113 4.66 2.97 -5.55
C ASP A 113 4.89 1.87 -6.60
N PRO A 114 6.02 1.86 -7.36
CA PRO A 114 6.28 0.80 -8.33
C PRO A 114 6.39 -0.58 -7.67
N TRP A 115 6.90 -0.65 -6.45
CA TRP A 115 7.07 -1.89 -5.70
C TRP A 115 5.73 -2.44 -5.21
N VAL A 116 4.83 -1.57 -4.75
CA VAL A 116 3.45 -1.95 -4.39
C VAL A 116 2.78 -2.67 -5.57
N ILE A 117 2.86 -2.09 -6.77
CA ILE A 117 2.26 -2.67 -7.98
C ILE A 117 2.99 -3.96 -8.39
N SER A 118 4.33 -3.98 -8.29
CA SER A 118 5.14 -5.16 -8.67
C SER A 118 4.85 -6.38 -7.80
N HIS A 119 4.75 -6.17 -6.48
CA HIS A 119 4.36 -7.23 -5.55
C HIS A 119 2.92 -7.71 -5.77
N ALA A 120 2.00 -6.77 -6.04
CA ALA A 120 0.61 -7.11 -6.34
C ALA A 120 0.51 -7.93 -7.64
N LEU A 121 1.27 -7.58 -8.67
CA LEU A 121 1.32 -8.30 -9.94
C LEU A 121 1.85 -9.72 -9.75
N ASP A 122 2.98 -9.89 -9.04
CA ASP A 122 3.59 -11.19 -8.76
C ASP A 122 2.64 -12.11 -7.98
N LYS A 123 1.97 -11.57 -6.96
CA LYS A 123 1.08 -12.34 -6.07
C LYS A 123 -0.38 -12.41 -6.51
N LYS A 124 -0.74 -11.76 -7.61
CA LYS A 124 -2.14 -11.59 -8.04
C LYS A 124 -3.01 -10.98 -6.93
N ALA A 125 -2.43 -10.03 -6.19
CA ALA A 125 -3.09 -9.33 -5.11
C ALA A 125 -3.82 -8.09 -5.63
N THR A 126 -4.80 -7.60 -4.85
CA THR A 126 -5.42 -6.31 -5.07
C THR A 126 -4.62 -5.23 -4.37
N VAL A 127 -4.29 -4.15 -5.07
CA VAL A 127 -3.67 -2.96 -4.46
C VAL A 127 -4.73 -2.16 -3.71
N VAL A 128 -4.41 -1.75 -2.49
CA VAL A 128 -5.22 -0.79 -1.73
C VAL A 128 -4.45 0.51 -1.65
N THR A 129 -5.01 1.59 -2.19
CA THR A 129 -4.38 2.92 -2.21
C THR A 129 -5.38 4.04 -1.98
N LYS A 130 -4.92 5.18 -1.49
CA LYS A 130 -5.71 6.41 -1.34
C LYS A 130 -5.64 7.30 -2.58
N GLU A 131 -4.83 6.93 -3.56
CA GLU A 131 -4.71 7.70 -4.79
C GLU A 131 -5.93 7.53 -5.69
N SER A 132 -6.17 8.55 -6.52
CA SER A 132 -7.21 8.54 -7.56
C SER A 132 -6.56 8.56 -8.94
N PRO A 133 -7.18 7.93 -9.95
CA PRO A 133 -6.67 7.96 -11.31
C PRO A 133 -6.71 9.39 -11.88
N ILE A 134 -5.68 9.74 -12.64
CA ILE A 134 -5.64 10.99 -13.39
C ILE A 134 -6.27 10.75 -14.76
N ILE A 135 -7.29 11.55 -15.12
CA ILE A 135 -8.06 11.37 -16.34
C ILE A 135 -7.24 11.70 -17.60
N SER A 136 -6.37 12.71 -17.51
CA SER A 136 -5.57 13.17 -18.66
C SER A 136 -4.08 13.00 -18.37
N LEU A 137 -3.53 11.86 -18.76
CA LEU A 137 -2.11 11.57 -18.64
C LEU A 137 -1.30 12.34 -19.68
N ASN A 138 -0.23 12.98 -19.27
CA ASN A 138 0.75 13.59 -20.15
C ASN A 138 2.14 13.58 -19.50
N ALA A 139 3.19 13.78 -20.30
CA ALA A 139 4.57 13.71 -19.85
C ALA A 139 4.97 14.79 -18.79
N LYS A 140 4.10 15.73 -18.50
CA LYS A 140 4.35 16.81 -17.52
C LYS A 140 3.68 16.60 -16.17
N LYS A 141 2.83 15.59 -16.04
CA LYS A 141 2.10 15.30 -14.79
C LYS A 141 2.57 13.95 -14.21
N PRO A 142 2.64 13.83 -12.89
CA PRO A 142 2.89 12.54 -12.27
C PRO A 142 1.78 11.55 -12.64
N VAL A 143 2.15 10.28 -12.70
CA VAL A 143 1.23 9.16 -12.90
C VAL A 143 0.93 8.58 -11.51
N THR A 144 -0.27 8.07 -11.30
CA THR A 144 -0.69 7.50 -10.01
C THR A 144 -0.71 5.98 -10.05
N ILE A 145 -0.70 5.35 -8.87
CA ILE A 145 -0.83 3.89 -8.73
C ILE A 145 -2.04 3.36 -9.52
N PRO A 146 -3.28 3.93 -9.40
CA PRO A 146 -4.43 3.49 -10.19
C PRO A 146 -4.20 3.47 -11.69
N ASN A 147 -3.58 4.50 -12.24
CA ASN A 147 -3.32 4.57 -13.69
C ASN A 147 -2.40 3.44 -14.17
N VAL A 148 -1.36 3.14 -13.40
CA VAL A 148 -0.43 2.05 -13.73
C VAL A 148 -1.10 0.70 -13.52
N CYS A 149 -1.87 0.52 -12.45
CA CYS A 149 -2.64 -0.70 -12.20
C CYS A 149 -3.61 -1.01 -13.35
N ASP A 150 -4.38 -0.01 -13.81
CA ASP A 150 -5.30 -0.17 -14.94
C ASP A 150 -4.57 -0.59 -16.22
N ASN A 151 -3.42 0.02 -16.50
CA ASN A 151 -2.62 -0.32 -17.68
C ASN A 151 -1.99 -1.74 -17.57
N MET A 152 -1.62 -2.17 -16.38
CA MET A 152 -1.00 -3.47 -16.12
C MET A 152 -1.99 -4.60 -15.81
N GLY A 153 -3.30 -4.31 -15.78
CA GLY A 153 -4.33 -5.29 -15.44
C GLY A 153 -4.28 -5.74 -13.97
N VAL A 154 -3.77 -4.90 -13.08
CA VAL A 154 -3.76 -5.13 -11.63
C VAL A 154 -5.02 -4.53 -11.02
N ARG A 155 -5.75 -5.31 -10.24
CA ARG A 155 -6.91 -4.80 -9.52
C ARG A 155 -6.46 -3.85 -8.41
N TRP A 156 -7.14 -2.71 -8.29
CA TRP A 156 -6.94 -1.77 -7.20
C TRP A 156 -8.27 -1.28 -6.61
N ILE A 157 -8.26 -0.88 -5.35
CA ILE A 157 -9.40 -0.33 -4.62
C ILE A 157 -8.92 0.74 -3.64
N ASP A 158 -9.83 1.58 -3.17
CA ASP A 158 -9.57 2.46 -2.04
C ASP A 158 -9.75 1.73 -0.68
N ASP A 159 -9.36 2.39 0.39
CA ASP A 159 -9.47 1.83 1.75
C ASP A 159 -10.92 1.64 2.21
N PHE A 160 -11.87 2.45 1.74
CA PHE A 160 -13.28 2.27 2.07
C PHE A 160 -13.87 1.04 1.38
N ALA A 161 -13.52 0.81 0.12
CA ALA A 161 -13.89 -0.41 -0.59
C ALA A 161 -13.24 -1.64 0.07
N PHE A 162 -11.99 -1.54 0.50
CA PHE A 162 -11.29 -2.58 1.26
C PHE A 162 -12.04 -2.96 2.54
N VAL A 163 -12.42 -1.96 3.36
CA VAL A 163 -13.19 -2.19 4.58
C VAL A 163 -14.52 -2.91 4.29
N LYS A 164 -15.22 -2.48 3.23
CA LYS A 164 -16.48 -3.11 2.80
C LYS A 164 -16.28 -4.55 2.32
N GLU A 165 -15.28 -4.81 1.48
CA GLU A 165 -14.99 -6.15 0.95
C GLU A 165 -14.57 -7.13 2.05
N MET A 166 -13.85 -6.64 3.04
CA MET A 166 -13.47 -7.42 4.20
C MET A 166 -14.63 -7.65 5.18
N GLY A 167 -15.78 -6.99 4.96
CA GLY A 167 -16.94 -7.10 5.83
C GLY A 167 -16.71 -6.56 7.24
N LEU A 168 -15.77 -5.59 7.39
CA LEU A 168 -15.41 -5.04 8.70
C LEU A 168 -16.58 -4.23 9.27
N LYS A 169 -16.84 -4.44 10.56
CA LYS A 169 -17.86 -3.71 11.32
C LYS A 169 -17.22 -3.12 12.55
N PHE A 170 -17.40 -1.84 12.73
CA PHE A 170 -16.93 -1.13 13.92
C PHE A 170 -18.10 -0.91 14.89
N SER A 171 -17.84 -1.09 16.18
CA SER A 171 -18.80 -0.79 17.23
C SER A 171 -18.43 0.52 17.91
N CYS A 172 -19.42 1.40 18.12
CA CYS A 172 -19.24 2.61 18.92
C CYS A 172 -19.74 2.35 20.35
N ARG A 173 -18.97 2.83 21.33
CA ARG A 173 -19.42 2.94 22.73
C ARG A 173 -19.36 4.41 23.11
N LEU A 174 -20.45 4.93 23.69
CA LEU A 174 -20.51 6.25 24.27
C LEU A 174 -20.15 6.17 25.75
#